data_01c52bede4591e09f394544fca106763
#
_entry.id   01c52bede4591e09f394544fca106763
#
_cell.length_a   1.000
_cell.length_b   1.000
_cell.length_c   1.000
_cell.angle_alpha   90.00
_cell.angle_beta   90.00
_cell.angle_gamma   90.00
#
_symmetry.space_group_name_H-M   'P 1'
#
loop_
_entity.id
_entity.type
_entity.pdbx_description
1 polymer ?
#
loop_
_entity_poly.entity_id
_entity_poly.type
_entity_poly.pdbx_seq_one_letter_code
_entity_poly.pdbx_strand_id
1 'polypeptide(L)'
;MLEALLEKGFLPKELPPLFTSQTLRRVAFLATKPESMTKAKAGWTQPMHHNLSRVGGLRRRLTIPNPSNFFRLASVFALNSQALTAEWAKSPFSHTRPNYNPFGERAIASNAGDRAAVRAAARVGARYILKADISQFYSSIYTHTIPWALHTKPVAKSRMRDNTLFGNIIDSELQACQSGQTKGIAIGPDTSLGVSELLLSSIDSHLTSTCKIVGGVRFIDDIELSFSTLSDAEHALITLEAQLYERELQLNGNKTAIHELPAEIESIYVSKIRPIIPSKNSSSYAWIDYFNRTFELARRHPAEGVIRYSAATLKGVPVSDTQWELVQNLLWQCIALDPGCLKIVVDVLLIGRDTSGCPIDTVVASKAINSLIQVSAPVGHGSEVVWSIWTSMLLGLTITSENQKIIALMEDGCVATASMQARSMDIFDNDFSSPLWESWITDDCFLQDHWLFAYECYRRNWLPQKINASNIIVDPTAIILKELGVTFLDVDAPHTYTPTLPQIAGDILY
;
A
#
# COMPACT_ATOMS: atom_id res chain seq x y z
N MET A 1 -1.65 -6.11 -20.50
CA MET A 1 -2.04 -6.17 -19.08
C MET A 1 -1.04 -6.96 -18.24
N LEU A 2 -0.67 -8.19 -18.63
CA LEU A 2 0.26 -9.00 -17.83
C LEU A 2 1.59 -8.29 -17.53
N GLU A 3 2.26 -7.75 -18.55
CA GLU A 3 3.53 -7.02 -18.36
C GLU A 3 3.40 -5.89 -17.33
N ALA A 4 2.34 -5.08 -17.42
CA ALA A 4 2.13 -3.99 -16.49
C ALA A 4 1.83 -4.48 -15.05
N LEU A 5 1.06 -5.57 -14.89
CA LEU A 5 0.83 -6.18 -13.58
C LEU A 5 2.14 -6.64 -12.94
N LEU A 6 3.01 -7.28 -13.72
CA LEU A 6 4.32 -7.72 -13.25
C LEU A 6 5.26 -6.55 -12.95
N GLU A 7 5.27 -5.53 -13.81
CA GLU A 7 6.16 -4.37 -13.71
C GLU A 7 5.78 -3.43 -12.56
N LYS A 8 4.48 -3.13 -12.41
CA LYS A 8 3.96 -2.03 -11.58
C LYS A 8 2.92 -2.47 -10.56
N GLY A 9 2.27 -3.61 -10.80
CA GLY A 9 1.16 -4.11 -9.98
C GLY A 9 1.53 -5.13 -8.92
N PHE A 10 2.81 -5.49 -8.80
CA PHE A 10 3.28 -6.57 -7.94
C PHE A 10 3.57 -6.11 -6.52
N LEU A 11 4.48 -5.13 -6.36
CA LEU A 11 4.89 -4.64 -5.05
C LEU A 11 3.91 -3.59 -4.49
N PRO A 12 3.74 -3.53 -3.16
CA PRO A 12 3.02 -2.45 -2.50
C PRO A 12 3.64 -1.07 -2.82
N LYS A 13 2.79 -0.08 -3.13
CA LYS A 13 3.23 1.30 -3.38
C LYS A 13 3.78 2.02 -2.15
N GLU A 14 3.53 1.47 -0.98
CA GLU A 14 3.95 1.99 0.33
C GLU A 14 5.41 1.71 0.65
N LEU A 15 6.07 0.82 -0.11
CA LEU A 15 7.50 0.57 0.04
C LEU A 15 8.33 1.75 -0.49
N PRO A 16 9.55 1.98 0.04
CA PRO A 16 10.46 2.97 -0.51
C PRO A 16 10.81 2.68 -1.99
N PRO A 17 11.17 3.70 -2.79
CA PRO A 17 11.57 3.56 -4.19
C PRO A 17 12.78 2.65 -4.44
N LEU A 18 13.51 2.29 -3.40
CA LEU A 18 14.51 1.22 -3.44
C LEU A 18 13.93 -0.11 -3.95
N PHE A 19 12.65 -0.40 -3.64
CA PHE A 19 11.98 -1.62 -4.04
C PHE A 19 11.28 -1.42 -5.37
N THR A 20 11.57 -2.30 -6.32
CA THR A 20 11.03 -2.25 -7.69
C THR A 20 10.64 -3.63 -8.19
N SER A 21 9.62 -3.70 -9.04
CA SER A 21 9.31 -4.89 -9.84
C SER A 21 9.44 -4.62 -11.34
N GLN A 22 10.05 -3.50 -11.72
CA GLN A 22 10.13 -3.06 -13.11
C GLN A 22 10.71 -4.13 -14.06
N THR A 23 11.70 -4.87 -13.61
CA THR A 23 12.34 -5.92 -14.42
C THR A 23 11.54 -7.23 -14.44
N LEU A 24 10.57 -7.42 -13.54
CA LEU A 24 9.74 -8.64 -13.51
C LEU A 24 8.90 -8.81 -14.79
N ARG A 25 8.58 -7.71 -15.51
CA ARG A 25 7.93 -7.79 -16.82
C ARG A 25 8.64 -8.72 -17.82
N ARG A 26 9.95 -8.93 -17.65
CA ARG A 26 10.77 -9.78 -18.53
C ARG A 26 10.31 -11.25 -18.55
N VAL A 27 9.56 -11.70 -17.53
CA VAL A 27 9.00 -13.06 -17.52
C VAL A 27 7.66 -13.18 -18.26
N ALA A 28 7.08 -12.08 -18.72
CA ALA A 28 5.74 -12.08 -19.33
C ALA A 28 5.64 -13.00 -20.57
N PHE A 29 6.71 -13.15 -21.37
CA PHE A 29 6.73 -14.03 -22.53
C PHE A 29 6.57 -15.51 -22.15
N LEU A 30 6.87 -15.90 -20.92
CA LEU A 30 6.69 -17.27 -20.42
C LEU A 30 5.21 -17.66 -20.34
N ALA A 31 4.29 -16.70 -20.35
CA ALA A 31 2.84 -16.97 -20.40
C ALA A 31 2.43 -17.69 -21.69
N THR A 32 3.20 -17.54 -22.77
CA THR A 32 3.00 -18.26 -24.05
C THR A 32 3.59 -19.69 -24.00
N LYS A 33 4.38 -20.00 -22.96
CA LYS A 33 4.99 -21.30 -22.69
C LYS A 33 4.72 -21.70 -21.24
N PRO A 34 3.47 -21.97 -20.86
CA PRO A 34 3.08 -22.14 -19.46
C PRO A 34 3.83 -23.27 -18.74
N GLU A 35 4.42 -24.23 -19.48
CA GLU A 35 5.14 -25.34 -18.90
C GLU A 35 6.47 -24.97 -18.23
N SER A 36 7.10 -23.83 -18.57
CA SER A 36 8.43 -23.48 -18.05
C SER A 36 8.41 -22.86 -16.65
N MET A 37 7.40 -22.06 -16.31
CA MET A 37 7.17 -21.56 -14.93
C MET A 37 6.13 -22.40 -14.17
N THR A 38 5.37 -23.25 -14.88
CA THR A 38 4.31 -24.09 -14.29
C THR A 38 4.77 -25.51 -13.98
N LYS A 39 5.93 -25.96 -14.49
CA LYS A 39 6.52 -27.28 -14.17
C LYS A 39 7.19 -27.36 -12.81
N ALA A 40 7.66 -26.25 -12.23
CA ALA A 40 7.83 -26.25 -10.80
C ALA A 40 6.45 -26.59 -10.24
N LYS A 41 6.29 -27.74 -9.54
CA LYS A 41 5.08 -28.04 -8.77
C LYS A 41 4.76 -26.75 -8.04
N ALA A 42 3.92 -25.93 -8.63
CA ALA A 42 3.59 -24.65 -8.08
C ALA A 42 2.72 -24.94 -6.88
N GLY A 43 3.40 -25.38 -5.84
CA GLY A 43 2.86 -25.55 -4.53
C GLY A 43 2.42 -24.20 -4.01
N TRP A 44 1.79 -24.22 -2.90
CA TRP A 44 1.52 -23.04 -2.10
C TRP A 44 2.87 -22.47 -1.63
N THR A 45 3.04 -21.14 -1.79
CA THR A 45 4.21 -20.43 -1.28
C THR A 45 3.81 -19.55 -0.13
N GLN A 46 4.73 -19.26 0.76
CA GLN A 46 4.51 -18.28 1.82
C GLN A 46 4.75 -16.87 1.26
N PRO A 47 3.83 -15.94 1.47
CA PRO A 47 4.07 -14.55 1.11
C PRO A 47 4.95 -13.88 2.15
N MET A 48 5.75 -12.92 1.71
CA MET A 48 6.46 -12.03 2.62
C MET A 48 5.49 -11.01 3.22
N HIS A 49 5.70 -10.68 4.48
CA HIS A 49 4.92 -9.68 5.19
C HIS A 49 5.78 -8.48 5.56
N HIS A 50 5.16 -7.29 5.50
CA HIS A 50 5.77 -6.04 5.92
C HIS A 50 4.80 -5.24 6.77
N ASN A 51 5.28 -4.69 7.88
CA ASN A 51 4.46 -4.02 8.88
C ASN A 51 4.38 -2.51 8.61
N LEU A 52 3.28 -2.05 8.01
CA LEU A 52 3.06 -0.65 7.63
C LEU A 52 2.45 0.19 8.76
N SER A 53 2.99 1.39 8.97
CA SER A 53 2.43 2.42 9.85
C SER A 53 1.10 2.96 9.34
N ARG A 54 0.08 2.98 10.21
CA ARG A 54 -1.19 3.68 9.99
C ARG A 54 -1.38 4.78 11.02
N VAL A 55 -2.27 5.70 10.69
CA VAL A 55 -2.68 6.76 11.62
C VAL A 55 -3.19 6.18 12.93
N GLY A 56 -2.95 6.89 14.04
CA GLY A 56 -3.38 6.47 15.38
C GLY A 56 -2.56 5.33 15.96
N GLY A 57 -1.33 5.10 15.50
CA GLY A 57 -0.45 4.03 15.98
C GLY A 57 -0.89 2.63 15.55
N LEU A 58 -1.90 2.52 14.70
CA LEU A 58 -2.36 1.25 14.16
C LEU A 58 -1.36 0.70 13.13
N ARG A 59 -1.46 -0.59 12.88
CA ARG A 59 -0.59 -1.28 11.92
C ARG A 59 -1.43 -1.92 10.80
N ARG A 60 -0.83 -1.99 9.61
CA ARG A 60 -1.37 -2.75 8.47
C ARG A 60 -0.31 -3.72 7.98
N ARG A 61 -0.65 -4.98 7.92
CA ARG A 61 0.22 -6.01 7.36
C ARG A 61 0.12 -5.98 5.85
N LEU A 62 1.13 -5.45 5.18
CA LEU A 62 1.31 -5.60 3.74
C LEU A 62 1.74 -7.03 3.44
N THR A 63 1.38 -7.52 2.27
CA THR A 63 1.65 -8.91 1.87
C THR A 63 2.19 -8.92 0.45
N ILE A 64 3.39 -9.47 0.27
CA ILE A 64 4.07 -9.57 -1.01
C ILE A 64 4.14 -11.04 -1.39
N PRO A 65 3.30 -11.52 -2.32
CA PRO A 65 3.30 -12.92 -2.73
C PRO A 65 4.61 -13.31 -3.42
N ASN A 66 4.89 -14.61 -3.48
CA ASN A 66 6.00 -15.12 -4.26
C ASN A 66 5.79 -14.79 -5.76
N PRO A 67 6.83 -14.36 -6.49
CA PRO A 67 6.69 -13.95 -7.89
C PRO A 67 6.17 -15.04 -8.82
N SER A 68 6.43 -16.34 -8.54
CA SER A 68 5.92 -17.44 -9.33
C SER A 68 4.40 -17.58 -9.24
N ASN A 69 3.84 -17.44 -8.03
CA ASN A 69 2.40 -17.52 -7.80
C ASN A 69 1.70 -16.26 -8.29
N PHE A 70 2.32 -15.09 -8.05
CA PHE A 70 1.79 -13.84 -8.57
C PHE A 70 1.74 -13.81 -10.10
N PHE A 71 2.75 -14.35 -10.79
CA PHE A 71 2.76 -14.49 -12.24
C PHE A 71 1.53 -15.24 -12.76
N ARG A 72 1.14 -16.35 -12.12
CA ARG A 72 -0.04 -17.11 -12.50
C ARG A 72 -1.33 -16.33 -12.26
N LEU A 73 -1.48 -15.73 -11.08
CA LEU A 73 -2.62 -14.88 -10.77
C LEU A 73 -2.74 -13.73 -11.77
N ALA A 74 -1.65 -13.02 -12.05
CA ALA A 74 -1.61 -11.91 -13.01
C ALA A 74 -1.95 -12.38 -14.44
N SER A 75 -1.54 -13.60 -14.82
CA SER A 75 -1.87 -14.20 -16.11
C SER A 75 -3.38 -14.46 -16.25
N VAL A 76 -4.03 -14.98 -15.20
CA VAL A 76 -5.49 -15.17 -15.19
C VAL A 76 -6.22 -13.83 -15.30
N PHE A 77 -5.76 -12.79 -14.60
CA PHE A 77 -6.32 -11.45 -14.73
C PHE A 77 -6.18 -10.89 -16.14
N ALA A 78 -5.01 -11.04 -16.75
CA ALA A 78 -4.76 -10.56 -18.10
C ALA A 78 -5.64 -11.27 -19.14
N LEU A 79 -5.77 -12.59 -19.06
CA LEU A 79 -6.57 -13.40 -19.96
C LEU A 79 -8.07 -13.08 -19.86
N ASN A 80 -8.57 -12.72 -18.68
CA ASN A 80 -9.99 -12.44 -18.43
C ASN A 80 -10.28 -10.94 -18.27
N SER A 81 -9.39 -10.07 -18.72
CA SER A 81 -9.45 -8.62 -18.48
C SER A 81 -10.75 -7.98 -18.95
N GLN A 82 -11.30 -8.40 -20.10
CA GLN A 82 -12.56 -7.88 -20.61
C GLN A 82 -13.75 -8.26 -19.72
N ALA A 83 -13.83 -9.52 -19.26
CA ALA A 83 -14.87 -9.98 -18.37
C ALA A 83 -14.78 -9.28 -17.00
N LEU A 84 -13.58 -9.14 -16.45
CA LEU A 84 -13.34 -8.41 -15.20
C LEU A 84 -13.79 -6.94 -15.31
N THR A 85 -13.45 -6.26 -16.40
CA THR A 85 -13.87 -4.88 -16.63
C THR A 85 -15.39 -4.74 -16.69
N ALA A 86 -16.08 -5.69 -17.33
CA ALA A 86 -17.54 -5.71 -17.38
C ALA A 86 -18.16 -5.90 -15.98
N GLU A 87 -17.56 -6.74 -15.12
CA GLU A 87 -18.02 -6.92 -13.76
C GLU A 87 -17.82 -5.64 -12.92
N TRP A 88 -16.64 -5.03 -12.97
CA TRP A 88 -16.37 -3.76 -12.28
C TRP A 88 -17.30 -2.62 -12.71
N ALA A 89 -17.74 -2.64 -13.97
CA ALA A 89 -18.65 -1.62 -14.51
C ALA A 89 -20.08 -1.69 -13.93
N LYS A 90 -20.44 -2.77 -13.25
CA LYS A 90 -21.80 -2.93 -12.66
C LYS A 90 -22.09 -2.00 -11.50
N SER A 91 -21.06 -1.50 -10.81
CA SER A 91 -21.25 -0.54 -9.72
C SER A 91 -21.54 0.86 -10.28
N PRO A 92 -22.65 1.49 -9.91
CA PRO A 92 -22.90 2.89 -10.21
C PRO A 92 -22.22 3.85 -9.22
N PHE A 93 -21.77 3.34 -8.06
CA PHE A 93 -21.28 4.14 -6.93
C PHE A 93 -19.75 4.17 -6.81
N SER A 94 -19.02 3.20 -7.42
CA SER A 94 -17.60 3.08 -7.25
C SER A 94 -16.83 4.20 -7.94
N HIS A 95 -16.10 4.99 -7.14
CA HIS A 95 -15.11 5.97 -7.58
C HIS A 95 -13.67 5.42 -7.51
N THR A 96 -13.51 4.15 -7.09
CA THR A 96 -12.24 3.41 -7.11
C THR A 96 -12.28 2.24 -8.08
N ARG A 97 -13.14 2.33 -9.09
CA ARG A 97 -13.24 1.31 -10.12
C ARG A 97 -11.88 1.07 -10.77
N PRO A 98 -11.42 -0.18 -10.81
CA PRO A 98 -10.16 -0.53 -11.45
C PRO A 98 -10.14 -0.11 -12.91
N ASN A 99 -9.09 0.59 -13.30
CA ASN A 99 -8.83 0.95 -14.67
C ASN A 99 -7.41 0.50 -15.03
N TYR A 100 -7.28 -0.26 -16.10
CA TYR A 100 -5.98 -0.63 -16.62
C TYR A 100 -5.32 0.58 -17.30
N ASN A 101 -4.16 0.99 -16.77
CA ASN A 101 -3.38 2.09 -17.32
C ASN A 101 -1.92 1.63 -17.56
N PRO A 102 -1.54 1.30 -18.80
CA PRO A 102 -0.18 0.87 -19.11
C PRO A 102 0.86 1.99 -18.92
N PHE A 103 0.43 3.25 -18.93
CA PHE A 103 1.30 4.43 -18.78
C PHE A 103 1.28 5.03 -17.36
N GLY A 104 0.40 4.54 -16.48
CA GLY A 104 0.30 5.00 -15.10
C GLY A 104 1.42 4.47 -14.20
N GLU A 105 1.52 5.02 -13.00
CA GLU A 105 2.42 4.50 -11.95
C GLU A 105 2.04 3.09 -11.49
N ARG A 106 0.77 2.73 -11.59
CA ARG A 106 0.23 1.40 -11.27
C ARG A 106 -0.39 0.76 -12.50
N ALA A 107 -0.38 -0.58 -12.55
CA ALA A 107 -0.99 -1.34 -13.64
C ALA A 107 -2.52 -1.25 -13.62
N ILE A 108 -3.08 -1.34 -12.44
CA ILE A 108 -4.49 -1.11 -12.17
C ILE A 108 -4.57 0.05 -11.19
N ALA A 109 -5.06 1.17 -11.67
CA ALA A 109 -5.25 2.37 -10.88
C ALA A 109 -6.74 2.66 -10.73
N SER A 110 -7.10 3.35 -9.67
CA SER A 110 -8.39 3.99 -9.53
C SER A 110 -8.18 5.50 -9.45
N ASN A 111 -8.98 6.25 -10.18
CA ASN A 111 -9.02 7.69 -10.04
C ASN A 111 -10.23 8.06 -9.17
N ALA A 112 -9.97 8.34 -7.89
CA ALA A 112 -11.03 8.72 -6.96
C ALA A 112 -11.56 10.15 -7.21
N GLY A 113 -10.89 10.95 -8.03
CA GLY A 113 -11.24 12.34 -8.25
C GLY A 113 -11.21 13.21 -6.99
N ASP A 114 -11.85 14.37 -7.05
CA ASP A 114 -12.09 15.19 -5.85
C ASP A 114 -13.20 14.56 -5.01
N ARG A 115 -12.82 13.86 -3.93
CA ARG A 115 -13.76 13.15 -3.05
C ARG A 115 -14.81 14.08 -2.44
N ALA A 116 -14.46 15.31 -2.11
CA ALA A 116 -15.39 16.29 -1.54
C ALA A 116 -16.46 16.68 -2.59
N ALA A 117 -16.03 16.98 -3.82
CA ALA A 117 -16.94 17.32 -4.91
C ALA A 117 -17.89 16.17 -5.25
N VAL A 118 -17.37 14.94 -5.30
CA VAL A 118 -18.15 13.73 -5.59
C VAL A 118 -19.20 13.45 -4.50
N ARG A 119 -18.83 13.57 -3.21
CA ARG A 119 -19.76 13.44 -2.09
C ARG A 119 -20.84 14.53 -2.13
N ALA A 120 -20.43 15.78 -2.41
CA ALA A 120 -21.39 16.88 -2.52
C ALA A 120 -22.43 16.62 -3.62
N ALA A 121 -22.00 16.14 -4.78
CA ALA A 121 -22.90 15.79 -5.87
C ALA A 121 -23.86 14.63 -5.51
N ALA A 122 -23.35 13.59 -4.83
CA ALA A 122 -24.15 12.44 -4.43
C ALA A 122 -25.23 12.76 -3.38
N ARG A 123 -25.08 13.86 -2.62
CA ARG A 123 -26.03 14.29 -1.59
C ARG A 123 -27.16 15.18 -2.11
N VAL A 124 -27.12 15.61 -3.37
CA VAL A 124 -28.16 16.50 -3.93
C VAL A 124 -29.50 15.79 -3.92
N GLY A 125 -30.52 16.43 -3.31
CA GLY A 125 -31.86 15.88 -3.18
C GLY A 125 -32.06 14.88 -2.04
N ALA A 126 -31.02 14.57 -1.27
CA ALA A 126 -31.09 13.70 -0.12
C ALA A 126 -31.39 14.46 1.19
N ARG A 127 -31.94 13.75 2.16
CA ARG A 127 -32.12 14.20 3.54
C ARG A 127 -31.32 13.36 4.53
N TYR A 128 -31.02 12.11 4.18
CA TYR A 128 -30.27 11.18 5.00
C TYR A 128 -29.11 10.59 4.22
N ILE A 129 -27.99 10.31 4.90
CA ILE A 129 -26.87 9.57 4.37
C ILE A 129 -26.56 8.38 5.27
N LEU A 130 -26.35 7.21 4.67
CA LEU A 130 -25.78 6.02 5.30
C LEU A 130 -24.28 6.04 5.02
N LYS A 131 -23.46 6.19 6.06
CA LYS A 131 -22.01 5.93 6.00
C LYS A 131 -21.75 4.52 6.52
N ALA A 132 -20.96 3.74 5.80
CA ALA A 132 -20.63 2.37 6.18
C ALA A 132 -19.17 2.04 5.77
N ASP A 133 -18.53 1.20 6.57
CA ASP A 133 -17.16 0.71 6.38
C ASP A 133 -17.16 -0.79 6.66
N ILE A 134 -16.38 -1.56 5.91
CA ILE A 134 -16.29 -3.01 6.09
C ILE A 134 -15.13 -3.34 7.01
N SER A 135 -15.41 -4.09 8.07
CA SER A 135 -14.41 -4.46 9.07
C SER A 135 -13.28 -5.29 8.46
N GLN A 136 -12.03 -4.82 8.60
CA GLN A 136 -10.83 -5.53 8.13
C GLN A 136 -10.95 -6.10 6.71
N PHE A 137 -11.50 -5.32 5.77
CA PHE A 137 -12.01 -5.78 4.48
C PHE A 137 -11.08 -6.80 3.78
N TYR A 138 -9.85 -6.42 3.39
CA TYR A 138 -8.95 -7.31 2.66
C TYR A 138 -8.59 -8.59 3.41
N SER A 139 -8.41 -8.52 4.73
CA SER A 139 -8.06 -9.67 5.56
C SER A 139 -9.25 -10.57 5.90
N SER A 140 -10.47 -10.11 5.68
CA SER A 140 -11.70 -10.88 5.91
C SER A 140 -12.30 -11.50 4.65
N ILE A 141 -11.83 -11.12 3.45
CA ILE A 141 -12.33 -11.71 2.19
C ILE A 141 -12.12 -13.22 2.20
N TYR A 142 -13.22 -13.97 2.07
CA TYR A 142 -13.18 -15.41 1.87
C TYR A 142 -13.05 -15.71 0.37
N THR A 143 -11.94 -16.31 -0.06
CA THR A 143 -11.57 -16.40 -1.48
C THR A 143 -12.62 -17.09 -2.33
N HIS A 144 -13.34 -18.09 -1.75
CA HIS A 144 -14.44 -18.76 -2.44
C HIS A 144 -15.65 -17.85 -2.77
N THR A 145 -15.73 -16.66 -2.18
CA THR A 145 -16.78 -15.69 -2.55
C THR A 145 -16.56 -15.06 -3.93
N ILE A 146 -15.34 -15.13 -4.45
CA ILE A 146 -15.00 -14.63 -5.78
C ILE A 146 -15.74 -15.38 -6.89
N PRO A 147 -15.67 -16.71 -6.99
CA PRO A 147 -16.50 -17.45 -7.94
C PRO A 147 -18.01 -17.27 -7.67
N TRP A 148 -18.44 -17.00 -6.42
CA TRP A 148 -19.85 -16.72 -6.15
C TRP A 148 -20.30 -15.39 -6.76
N ALA A 149 -19.47 -14.37 -6.70
CA ALA A 149 -19.76 -13.07 -7.32
C ALA A 149 -19.78 -13.13 -8.85
N LEU A 150 -18.90 -13.94 -9.44
CA LEU A 150 -18.75 -14.06 -10.91
C LEU A 150 -19.76 -15.02 -11.55
N HIS A 151 -20.10 -16.11 -10.88
CA HIS A 151 -20.84 -17.23 -11.47
C HIS A 151 -22.10 -17.61 -10.68
N THR A 152 -22.50 -16.87 -9.69
CA THR A 152 -23.48 -17.16 -8.64
C THR A 152 -23.08 -18.27 -7.69
N LYS A 153 -23.54 -18.19 -6.43
CA LYS A 153 -23.18 -19.16 -5.37
C LYS A 153 -23.59 -20.60 -5.68
N PRO A 154 -24.81 -20.88 -6.25
CA PRO A 154 -25.20 -22.23 -6.62
C PRO A 154 -24.30 -22.85 -7.72
N VAL A 155 -24.00 -22.09 -8.77
CA VAL A 155 -23.16 -22.54 -9.88
C VAL A 155 -21.72 -22.80 -9.39
N ALA A 156 -21.14 -21.87 -8.65
CA ALA A 156 -19.79 -22.02 -8.11
C ALA A 156 -19.67 -23.24 -7.19
N LYS A 157 -20.66 -23.45 -6.31
CA LYS A 157 -20.67 -24.62 -5.41
C LYS A 157 -20.85 -25.96 -6.14
N SER A 158 -21.68 -26.01 -7.17
CA SER A 158 -21.90 -27.25 -7.94
C SER A 158 -20.72 -27.59 -8.85
N ARG A 159 -19.87 -26.60 -9.21
CA ARG A 159 -18.75 -26.71 -10.16
C ARG A 159 -17.42 -26.26 -9.56
N MET A 160 -17.16 -26.51 -8.28
CA MET A 160 -15.99 -26.02 -7.53
C MET A 160 -14.63 -26.37 -8.15
N ARG A 161 -14.55 -27.51 -8.88
CA ARG A 161 -13.30 -28.00 -9.50
C ARG A 161 -13.24 -27.73 -11.02
N ASP A 162 -14.18 -26.96 -11.52
CA ASP A 162 -14.28 -26.70 -12.96
C ASP A 162 -13.44 -25.46 -13.33
N ASN A 163 -12.31 -25.72 -13.94
CA ASN A 163 -11.38 -24.66 -14.41
C ASN A 163 -11.89 -23.93 -15.67
N THR A 164 -13.04 -24.26 -16.24
CA THR A 164 -13.69 -23.45 -17.26
C THR A 164 -14.32 -22.18 -16.65
N LEU A 165 -14.56 -22.18 -15.35
CA LEU A 165 -15.00 -21.02 -14.57
C LEU A 165 -13.76 -20.26 -14.09
N PHE A 166 -13.44 -19.15 -14.74
CA PHE A 166 -12.24 -18.38 -14.40
C PHE A 166 -12.23 -17.84 -12.96
N GLY A 167 -13.39 -17.67 -12.34
CA GLY A 167 -13.50 -17.34 -10.92
C GLY A 167 -12.90 -18.40 -10.00
N ASN A 168 -13.03 -19.69 -10.35
CA ASN A 168 -12.41 -20.79 -9.59
C ASN A 168 -10.86 -20.75 -9.74
N ILE A 169 -10.37 -20.36 -10.92
CA ILE A 169 -8.93 -20.21 -11.12
C ILE A 169 -8.38 -19.05 -10.28
N ILE A 170 -9.06 -17.87 -10.28
CA ILE A 170 -8.67 -16.73 -9.43
C ILE A 170 -8.63 -17.14 -7.95
N ASP A 171 -9.68 -17.84 -7.46
CA ASP A 171 -9.74 -18.36 -6.10
C ASP A 171 -8.53 -19.26 -5.78
N SER A 172 -8.24 -20.22 -6.64
CA SER A 172 -7.12 -21.16 -6.46
C SER A 172 -5.76 -20.45 -6.47
N GLU A 173 -5.53 -19.48 -7.38
CA GLU A 173 -4.26 -18.76 -7.46
C GLU A 173 -4.07 -17.78 -6.30
N LEU A 174 -5.14 -17.19 -5.77
CA LEU A 174 -5.07 -16.40 -4.55
C LEU A 174 -4.66 -17.25 -3.34
N GLN A 175 -5.24 -18.44 -3.20
CA GLN A 175 -4.82 -19.40 -2.16
C GLN A 175 -3.36 -19.81 -2.32
N ALA A 176 -2.93 -20.07 -3.55
CA ALA A 176 -1.54 -20.43 -3.84
C ALA A 176 -0.55 -19.32 -3.46
N CYS A 177 -0.94 -18.04 -3.56
CA CYS A 177 -0.15 -16.88 -3.13
C CYS A 177 -0.01 -16.76 -1.60
N GLN A 178 -0.74 -17.55 -0.80
CA GLN A 178 -0.81 -17.39 0.65
C GLN A 178 -0.89 -18.74 1.39
N SER A 179 -0.07 -19.69 1.00
CA SER A 179 0.05 -21.02 1.66
C SER A 179 -1.26 -21.80 1.74
N GLY A 180 -2.13 -21.68 0.74
CA GLY A 180 -3.43 -22.35 0.74
C GLY A 180 -4.50 -21.73 1.65
N GLN A 181 -4.23 -20.59 2.24
CA GLN A 181 -5.20 -19.87 3.09
C GLN A 181 -6.38 -19.40 2.24
N THR A 182 -7.59 -19.67 2.71
CA THR A 182 -8.84 -19.28 2.05
C THR A 182 -9.40 -17.95 2.58
N LYS A 183 -8.88 -17.45 3.69
CA LYS A 183 -9.33 -16.21 4.33
C LYS A 183 -8.27 -15.12 4.24
N GLY A 184 -8.69 -13.96 3.76
CA GLY A 184 -7.86 -12.81 3.46
C GLY A 184 -7.28 -12.88 2.04
N ILE A 185 -6.88 -11.73 1.54
CA ILE A 185 -6.08 -11.57 0.32
C ILE A 185 -4.92 -10.60 0.59
N ALA A 186 -3.89 -10.67 -0.23
CA ALA A 186 -2.71 -9.81 -0.11
C ALA A 186 -3.09 -8.32 -0.14
N ILE A 187 -2.55 -7.52 0.78
CA ILE A 187 -2.63 -6.05 0.71
C ILE A 187 -1.35 -5.54 0.08
N GLY A 188 -1.44 -4.94 -1.09
CA GLY A 188 -0.30 -4.40 -1.82
C GLY A 188 -0.37 -4.60 -3.33
N PRO A 189 -0.56 -5.83 -3.84
CA PRO A 189 -0.69 -6.06 -5.27
C PRO A 189 -1.97 -5.45 -5.87
N ASP A 190 -1.89 -4.97 -7.11
CA ASP A 190 -3.03 -4.38 -7.82
C ASP A 190 -4.17 -5.36 -8.09
N THR A 191 -3.85 -6.65 -8.21
CA THR A 191 -4.87 -7.71 -8.34
C THR A 191 -5.85 -7.72 -7.18
N SER A 192 -5.43 -7.31 -5.99
CA SER A 192 -6.30 -7.24 -4.82
C SER A 192 -7.36 -6.14 -4.91
N LEU A 193 -7.02 -5.00 -5.53
CA LEU A 193 -8.01 -3.98 -5.86
C LEU A 193 -9.05 -4.54 -6.85
N GLY A 194 -8.59 -5.27 -7.87
CA GLY A 194 -9.49 -5.94 -8.83
C GLY A 194 -10.43 -6.94 -8.16
N VAL A 195 -9.93 -7.76 -7.25
CA VAL A 195 -10.74 -8.71 -6.46
C VAL A 195 -11.75 -8.01 -5.57
N SER A 196 -11.31 -6.98 -4.83
CA SER A 196 -12.21 -6.24 -3.94
C SER A 196 -13.37 -5.60 -4.70
N GLU A 197 -13.07 -5.06 -5.88
CA GLU A 197 -14.09 -4.42 -6.71
C GLU A 197 -15.06 -5.44 -7.32
N LEU A 198 -14.64 -6.66 -7.67
CA LEU A 198 -15.54 -7.74 -8.10
C LEU A 198 -16.61 -8.04 -7.06
N LEU A 199 -16.21 -8.18 -5.80
CA LEU A 199 -17.14 -8.48 -4.71
C LEU A 199 -18.09 -7.32 -4.46
N LEU A 200 -17.56 -6.10 -4.36
CA LEU A 200 -18.37 -4.93 -3.98
C LEU A 200 -19.24 -4.44 -5.13
N SER A 201 -18.83 -4.54 -6.39
CA SER A 201 -19.69 -4.20 -7.53
C SER A 201 -20.93 -5.09 -7.61
N SER A 202 -20.82 -6.36 -7.20
CA SER A 202 -22.00 -7.25 -7.12
C SER A 202 -22.98 -6.84 -6.03
N ILE A 203 -22.47 -6.33 -4.90
CA ILE A 203 -23.31 -5.79 -3.80
C ILE A 203 -23.96 -4.48 -4.22
N ASP A 204 -23.19 -3.56 -4.83
CA ASP A 204 -23.71 -2.28 -5.31
C ASP A 204 -24.84 -2.46 -6.33
N SER A 205 -24.67 -3.40 -7.26
CA SER A 205 -25.70 -3.75 -8.24
C SER A 205 -27.00 -4.25 -7.57
N HIS A 206 -26.87 -5.08 -6.52
CA HIS A 206 -28.02 -5.55 -5.75
C HIS A 206 -28.71 -4.40 -5.00
N LEU A 207 -27.95 -3.55 -4.30
CA LEU A 207 -28.48 -2.38 -3.60
C LEU A 207 -29.23 -1.43 -4.54
N THR A 208 -28.68 -1.19 -5.74
CA THR A 208 -29.31 -0.34 -6.75
C THR A 208 -30.66 -0.89 -7.21
N SER A 209 -30.79 -2.21 -7.28
CA SER A 209 -32.05 -2.86 -7.74
C SER A 209 -33.10 -2.97 -6.65
N THR A 210 -32.72 -2.93 -5.36
CA THR A 210 -33.63 -3.23 -4.23
C THR A 210 -33.89 -2.02 -3.34
N CYS A 211 -33.02 -1.00 -3.32
CA CYS A 211 -33.12 0.16 -2.46
C CYS A 211 -33.40 1.45 -3.24
N LYS A 212 -34.15 2.39 -2.64
CA LYS A 212 -34.43 3.71 -3.23
C LYS A 212 -33.29 4.69 -2.94
N ILE A 213 -32.15 4.51 -3.60
CA ILE A 213 -30.95 5.33 -3.45
C ILE A 213 -31.07 6.59 -4.32
N VAL A 214 -30.90 7.78 -3.75
CA VAL A 214 -30.89 9.07 -4.44
C VAL A 214 -29.54 9.31 -5.10
N GLY A 215 -28.47 8.98 -4.40
CA GLY A 215 -27.09 9.08 -4.87
C GLY A 215 -26.18 8.22 -4.00
N GLY A 216 -24.97 7.96 -4.48
CA GLY A 216 -24.01 7.16 -3.72
C GLY A 216 -22.59 7.32 -4.21
N VAL A 217 -21.66 7.13 -3.31
CA VAL A 217 -20.22 7.06 -3.57
C VAL A 217 -19.61 5.93 -2.79
N ARG A 218 -18.66 5.23 -3.38
CA ARG A 218 -17.84 4.21 -2.72
C ARG A 218 -16.38 4.37 -3.11
N PHE A 219 -15.53 4.37 -2.08
CA PHE A 219 -14.07 4.37 -2.21
C PHE A 219 -13.53 3.10 -1.56
N ILE A 220 -13.39 2.03 -2.35
CA ILE A 220 -13.08 0.67 -1.89
C ILE A 220 -14.16 0.21 -0.90
N ASP A 221 -13.85 0.11 0.39
CA ASP A 221 -14.72 -0.29 1.49
C ASP A 221 -15.41 0.87 2.24
N ASP A 222 -15.10 2.11 1.92
CA ASP A 222 -15.76 3.34 2.43
C ASP A 222 -16.99 3.66 1.56
N ILE A 223 -18.18 3.41 2.10
CA ILE A 223 -19.48 3.51 1.42
C ILE A 223 -20.25 4.69 1.97
N GLU A 224 -20.78 5.55 1.10
CA GLU A 224 -21.74 6.59 1.47
C GLU A 224 -22.92 6.56 0.48
N LEU A 225 -24.12 6.28 0.97
CA LEU A 225 -25.34 6.24 0.18
C LEU A 225 -26.34 7.29 0.69
N SER A 226 -27.05 7.94 -0.22
CA SER A 226 -27.92 9.08 0.03
C SER A 226 -29.40 8.71 -0.18
N PHE A 227 -30.28 9.18 0.72
CA PHE A 227 -31.70 8.82 0.76
C PHE A 227 -32.60 10.02 1.05
N SER A 228 -33.86 9.97 0.54
CA SER A 228 -34.85 10.98 0.83
C SER A 228 -35.53 10.78 2.18
N THR A 229 -35.62 9.54 2.68
CA THR A 229 -36.27 9.19 3.95
C THR A 229 -35.38 8.35 4.85
N LEU A 230 -35.60 8.43 6.17
CA LEU A 230 -34.89 7.60 7.14
C LEU A 230 -35.17 6.11 6.90
N SER A 231 -36.45 5.76 6.63
CA SER A 231 -36.83 4.37 6.39
C SER A 231 -36.13 3.74 5.18
N ASP A 232 -35.91 4.49 4.10
CA ASP A 232 -35.15 4.01 2.95
C ASP A 232 -33.66 3.79 3.31
N ALA A 233 -33.09 4.65 4.15
CA ALA A 233 -31.71 4.50 4.65
C ALA A 233 -31.56 3.27 5.56
N GLU A 234 -32.52 3.05 6.48
CA GLU A 234 -32.55 1.86 7.35
C GLU A 234 -32.73 0.57 6.54
N HIS A 235 -33.62 0.57 5.55
CA HIS A 235 -33.79 -0.56 4.64
C HIS A 235 -32.51 -0.89 3.88
N ALA A 236 -31.80 0.13 3.40
CA ALA A 236 -30.51 -0.05 2.70
C ALA A 236 -29.42 -0.59 3.64
N LEU A 237 -29.37 -0.15 4.90
CA LEU A 237 -28.44 -0.69 5.89
C LEU A 237 -28.68 -2.19 6.13
N ILE A 238 -29.92 -2.60 6.35
CA ILE A 238 -30.29 -4.01 6.55
C ILE A 238 -29.94 -4.84 5.31
N THR A 239 -30.23 -4.30 4.12
CA THR A 239 -29.92 -4.98 2.85
C THR A 239 -28.41 -5.12 2.64
N LEU A 240 -27.64 -4.07 2.91
CA LEU A 240 -26.17 -4.09 2.83
C LEU A 240 -25.58 -5.12 3.79
N GLU A 241 -26.05 -5.15 5.06
CA GLU A 241 -25.60 -6.11 6.05
C GLU A 241 -25.88 -7.56 5.62
N ALA A 242 -27.08 -7.84 5.11
CA ALA A 242 -27.42 -9.15 4.58
C ALA A 242 -26.53 -9.57 3.39
N GLN A 243 -26.24 -8.65 2.46
CA GLN A 243 -25.38 -8.92 1.32
C GLN A 243 -23.92 -9.15 1.70
N LEU A 244 -23.42 -8.44 2.71
CA LEU A 244 -22.10 -8.67 3.27
C LEU A 244 -22.03 -10.03 3.99
N TYR A 245 -23.02 -10.34 4.80
CA TYR A 245 -23.10 -11.62 5.52
C TYR A 245 -23.11 -12.83 4.58
N GLU A 246 -23.83 -12.78 3.46
CA GLU A 246 -23.81 -13.82 2.44
C GLU A 246 -22.40 -14.09 1.86
N ARG A 247 -21.50 -13.10 1.97
CA ARG A 247 -20.11 -13.13 1.49
C ARG A 247 -19.09 -13.24 2.63
N GLU A 248 -19.53 -13.61 3.84
CA GLU A 248 -18.67 -13.75 5.03
C GLU A 248 -17.97 -12.44 5.43
N LEU A 249 -18.55 -11.28 5.06
CA LEU A 249 -18.06 -9.95 5.41
C LEU A 249 -18.93 -9.32 6.48
N GLN A 250 -18.37 -8.35 7.22
CA GLN A 250 -19.07 -7.67 8.32
C GLN A 250 -18.85 -6.16 8.27
N LEU A 251 -19.91 -5.40 8.63
CA LEU A 251 -19.81 -3.96 8.84
C LEU A 251 -18.95 -3.62 10.06
N ASN A 252 -18.26 -2.52 9.97
CA ASN A 252 -17.59 -1.89 11.09
C ASN A 252 -18.59 -1.02 11.86
N GLY A 253 -19.14 -1.54 12.95
CA GLY A 253 -20.18 -0.85 13.72
C GLY A 253 -19.77 0.54 14.25
N ASN A 254 -18.46 0.77 14.49
CA ASN A 254 -17.99 2.07 14.96
C ASN A 254 -17.94 3.14 13.85
N LYS A 255 -17.99 2.72 12.59
CA LYS A 255 -17.94 3.60 11.42
C LYS A 255 -19.21 3.54 10.57
N THR A 256 -20.20 2.78 10.99
CA THR A 256 -21.47 2.64 10.29
C THR A 256 -22.54 3.42 11.03
N ALA A 257 -23.11 4.42 10.35
CA ALA A 257 -24.17 5.26 10.92
C ALA A 257 -25.02 5.93 9.83
N ILE A 258 -26.29 6.21 10.17
CA ILE A 258 -27.15 7.05 9.37
C ILE A 258 -27.13 8.47 9.96
N HIS A 259 -26.86 9.46 9.11
CA HIS A 259 -26.82 10.86 9.47
C HIS A 259 -27.91 11.63 8.73
N GLU A 260 -28.59 12.55 9.43
CA GLU A 260 -29.46 13.54 8.79
C GLU A 260 -28.59 14.69 8.26
N LEU A 261 -28.89 15.17 7.05
CA LEU A 261 -28.22 16.30 6.45
C LEU A 261 -28.76 17.63 7.04
N PRO A 262 -27.92 18.68 7.17
CA PRO A 262 -26.55 18.78 6.64
C PRO A 262 -25.50 18.07 7.50
N ALA A 263 -24.50 17.48 6.85
CA ALA A 263 -23.35 16.84 7.49
C ALA A 263 -22.05 17.26 6.76
N GLU A 264 -20.94 17.19 7.46
CA GLU A 264 -19.62 17.56 6.92
C GLU A 264 -19.30 16.76 5.65
N ILE A 265 -18.73 17.44 4.65
CA ILE A 265 -18.27 16.81 3.39
C ILE A 265 -16.89 16.18 3.56
N GLU A 266 -16.03 16.81 4.34
CA GLU A 266 -14.66 16.39 4.63
C GLU A 266 -14.36 16.58 6.13
N SER A 267 -13.28 16.00 6.62
CA SER A 267 -12.87 16.12 8.03
C SER A 267 -12.64 17.58 8.40
N ILE A 268 -13.13 17.99 9.58
CA ILE A 268 -13.08 19.39 10.06
C ILE A 268 -11.65 19.95 10.10
N TYR A 269 -10.65 19.12 10.41
CA TYR A 269 -9.27 19.62 10.48
C TYR A 269 -8.77 20.12 9.11
N VAL A 270 -9.24 19.54 8.00
CA VAL A 270 -8.88 19.96 6.63
C VAL A 270 -9.28 21.42 6.40
N SER A 271 -10.53 21.78 6.72
CA SER A 271 -11.04 23.14 6.58
C SER A 271 -10.36 24.15 7.51
N LYS A 272 -9.78 23.69 8.62
CA LYS A 272 -9.03 24.52 9.58
C LYS A 272 -7.56 24.72 9.20
N ILE A 273 -6.93 23.76 8.50
CA ILE A 273 -5.53 23.84 8.07
C ILE A 273 -5.41 24.61 6.74
N ARG A 274 -6.29 24.36 5.78
CA ARG A 274 -6.21 24.92 4.43
C ARG A 274 -6.06 26.46 4.40
N PRO A 275 -6.79 27.25 5.21
CA PRO A 275 -6.69 28.72 5.18
C PRO A 275 -5.38 29.29 5.74
N ILE A 276 -4.64 28.51 6.51
CA ILE A 276 -3.42 28.96 7.21
C ILE A 276 -2.13 28.37 6.62
N ILE A 277 -2.20 27.72 5.46
CA ILE A 277 -1.01 27.22 4.77
C ILE A 277 -0.08 28.43 4.47
N PRO A 278 1.19 28.37 4.92
CA PRO A 278 2.13 29.45 4.69
C PRO A 278 2.43 29.66 3.20
N SER A 279 2.99 30.81 2.88
CA SER A 279 3.49 31.18 1.55
C SER A 279 4.97 31.56 1.62
N LYS A 280 5.62 31.77 0.47
CA LYS A 280 7.02 32.20 0.40
C LYS A 280 7.35 33.44 1.27
N ASN A 281 6.42 34.37 1.36
CA ASN A 281 6.61 35.64 2.08
C ASN A 281 6.09 35.57 3.53
N SER A 282 5.71 34.41 4.02
CA SER A 282 5.23 34.26 5.39
C SER A 282 6.35 34.47 6.41
N SER A 283 6.01 35.13 7.52
CA SER A 283 6.95 35.32 8.64
C SER A 283 7.20 34.02 9.39
N SER A 284 8.23 34.02 10.23
CA SER A 284 8.51 32.88 11.15
C SER A 284 7.30 32.55 12.03
N TYR A 285 6.56 33.56 12.47
CA TYR A 285 5.35 33.37 13.28
C TYR A 285 4.25 32.64 12.52
N ALA A 286 4.06 32.93 11.23
CA ALA A 286 3.07 32.21 10.43
C ALA A 286 3.41 30.73 10.26
N TRP A 287 4.69 30.38 10.11
CA TRP A 287 5.15 28.98 10.13
C TRP A 287 4.93 28.32 11.49
N ILE A 288 5.28 29.02 12.58
CA ILE A 288 5.06 28.52 13.95
C ILE A 288 3.55 28.32 14.21
N ASP A 289 2.70 29.27 13.83
CA ASP A 289 1.25 29.18 14.01
C ASP A 289 0.65 28.01 13.22
N TYR A 290 1.13 27.78 11.98
CA TYR A 290 0.74 26.65 11.18
C TYR A 290 1.03 25.31 11.88
N PHE A 291 2.26 25.11 12.36
CA PHE A 291 2.63 23.88 13.05
C PHE A 291 1.97 23.76 14.43
N ASN A 292 1.83 24.84 15.18
CA ASN A 292 1.10 24.85 16.45
C ASN A 292 -0.36 24.41 16.26
N ARG A 293 -1.03 24.92 15.23
CA ARG A 293 -2.40 24.53 14.88
C ARG A 293 -2.45 23.07 14.40
N THR A 294 -1.49 22.64 13.61
CA THR A 294 -1.36 21.24 13.20
C THR A 294 -1.23 20.31 14.40
N PHE A 295 -0.34 20.61 15.34
CA PHE A 295 -0.11 19.79 16.53
C PHE A 295 -1.30 19.81 17.48
N GLU A 296 -1.98 20.94 17.62
CA GLU A 296 -3.24 21.03 18.37
C GLU A 296 -4.32 20.13 17.79
N LEU A 297 -4.54 20.22 16.47
CA LEU A 297 -5.55 19.41 15.79
C LEU A 297 -5.20 17.93 15.80
N ALA A 298 -3.92 17.56 15.68
CA ALA A 298 -3.48 16.17 15.77
C ALA A 298 -3.79 15.56 17.17
N ARG A 299 -3.61 16.32 18.23
CA ARG A 299 -4.01 15.88 19.58
C ARG A 299 -5.52 15.75 19.76
N ARG A 300 -6.31 16.60 19.10
CA ARG A 300 -7.78 16.53 19.13
C ARG A 300 -8.36 15.42 18.27
N HIS A 301 -7.65 15.04 17.20
CA HIS A 301 -8.08 14.06 16.21
C HIS A 301 -7.01 12.95 16.03
N PRO A 302 -6.68 12.16 17.09
CA PRO A 302 -5.55 11.23 17.07
C PRO A 302 -5.74 10.06 16.11
N ALA A 303 -6.98 9.75 15.72
CA ALA A 303 -7.32 8.70 14.77
C ALA A 303 -7.34 9.19 13.31
N GLU A 304 -7.07 10.48 13.06
CA GLU A 304 -7.09 11.10 11.75
C GLU A 304 -5.68 11.52 11.28
N GLY A 305 -5.45 11.56 9.98
CA GLY A 305 -4.14 11.84 9.38
C GLY A 305 -3.73 13.31 9.37
N VAL A 306 -3.95 14.04 10.46
CA VAL A 306 -3.71 15.49 10.54
C VAL A 306 -2.27 15.85 10.20
N ILE A 307 -1.28 15.16 10.80
CA ILE A 307 0.15 15.43 10.56
C ILE A 307 0.51 15.16 9.09
N ARG A 308 0.06 14.02 8.54
CA ARG A 308 0.31 13.64 7.13
C ARG A 308 -0.29 14.66 6.17
N TYR A 309 -1.54 15.05 6.41
CA TYR A 309 -2.22 16.08 5.61
C TYR A 309 -1.45 17.39 5.65
N SER A 310 -1.15 17.90 6.85
CA SER A 310 -0.44 19.15 7.01
C SER A 310 0.94 19.12 6.35
N ALA A 311 1.75 18.08 6.59
CA ALA A 311 3.03 17.95 5.91
C ALA A 311 2.86 17.92 4.38
N ALA A 312 1.86 17.20 3.86
CA ALA A 312 1.63 17.08 2.43
C ALA A 312 1.17 18.40 1.77
N THR A 313 0.41 19.27 2.48
CA THR A 313 0.05 20.59 1.94
C THR A 313 1.25 21.52 1.78
N LEU A 314 2.38 21.21 2.41
CA LEU A 314 3.63 21.97 2.24
C LEU A 314 4.44 21.53 1.01
N LYS A 315 4.08 20.43 0.34
CA LYS A 315 4.71 20.07 -0.94
C LYS A 315 4.50 21.19 -1.96
N GLY A 316 5.59 21.76 -2.43
CA GLY A 316 5.55 22.86 -3.39
C GLY A 316 5.27 24.25 -2.80
N VAL A 317 5.14 24.38 -1.49
CA VAL A 317 5.17 25.70 -0.84
C VAL A 317 6.61 26.17 -0.78
N PRO A 318 6.96 27.29 -1.45
CA PRO A 318 8.33 27.80 -1.38
C PRO A 318 8.65 28.29 0.04
N VAL A 319 9.84 27.94 0.51
CA VAL A 319 10.37 28.38 1.81
C VAL A 319 11.50 29.35 1.53
N SER A 320 11.53 30.52 2.21
CA SER A 320 12.67 31.44 2.10
C SER A 320 13.89 30.87 2.85
N ASP A 321 15.08 31.28 2.43
CA ASP A 321 16.36 30.92 3.05
C ASP A 321 16.37 31.22 4.57
N THR A 322 15.84 32.38 4.95
CA THR A 322 15.74 32.80 6.36
C THR A 322 14.79 31.97 7.21
N GLN A 323 13.85 31.24 6.62
CA GLN A 323 12.89 30.36 7.31
C GLN A 323 13.29 28.89 7.23
N TRP A 324 14.26 28.54 6.38
CA TRP A 324 14.56 27.15 6.02
C TRP A 324 14.95 26.29 7.23
N GLU A 325 15.81 26.80 8.10
CA GLU A 325 16.22 26.09 9.31
C GLU A 325 15.04 25.78 10.24
N LEU A 326 14.18 26.80 10.48
CA LEU A 326 12.97 26.64 11.31
C LEU A 326 12.04 25.56 10.72
N VAL A 327 11.77 25.64 9.41
CA VAL A 327 10.84 24.74 8.73
C VAL A 327 11.36 23.30 8.74
N GLN A 328 12.66 23.09 8.48
CA GLN A 328 13.28 21.76 8.60
C GLN A 328 13.06 21.18 10.00
N ASN A 329 13.37 21.94 11.04
CA ASN A 329 13.28 21.49 12.43
C ASN A 329 11.83 21.10 12.80
N LEU A 330 10.84 21.84 12.30
CA LEU A 330 9.42 21.55 12.53
C LEU A 330 8.94 20.33 11.75
N LEU A 331 9.42 20.13 10.52
CA LEU A 331 9.11 18.96 9.72
C LEU A 331 9.68 17.66 10.35
N TRP A 332 10.93 17.70 10.85
CA TRP A 332 11.51 16.55 11.54
C TRP A 332 10.77 16.20 12.84
N GLN A 333 10.14 17.16 13.52
CA GLN A 333 9.28 16.87 14.67
C GLN A 333 8.02 16.09 14.28
N CYS A 334 7.50 16.28 13.06
CA CYS A 334 6.32 15.55 12.59
C CYS A 334 6.51 14.04 12.59
N ILE A 335 7.72 13.53 12.28
CA ILE A 335 7.98 12.09 12.23
C ILE A 335 7.97 11.42 13.62
N ALA A 336 8.24 12.17 14.68
CA ALA A 336 8.13 11.67 16.05
C ALA A 336 6.66 11.51 16.49
N LEU A 337 5.76 12.31 15.92
CA LEU A 337 4.33 12.29 16.22
C LEU A 337 3.55 11.29 15.35
N ASP A 338 3.88 11.24 14.06
CA ASP A 338 3.33 10.28 13.11
C ASP A 338 4.45 9.79 12.17
N PRO A 339 5.13 8.68 12.53
CA PRO A 339 6.22 8.14 11.72
C PRO A 339 5.85 7.84 10.26
N GLY A 340 4.57 7.56 10.01
CA GLY A 340 4.08 7.31 8.64
C GLY A 340 4.11 8.55 7.73
N CYS A 341 4.44 9.74 8.26
CA CYS A 341 4.65 10.94 7.44
C CYS A 341 6.10 11.06 6.91
N LEU A 342 7.05 10.16 7.28
CA LEU A 342 8.46 10.28 6.92
C LEU A 342 8.68 10.50 5.42
N LYS A 343 8.04 9.67 4.57
CA LYS A 343 8.08 9.88 3.10
C LYS A 343 7.70 11.31 2.72
N ILE A 344 6.59 11.81 3.27
CA ILE A 344 6.05 13.14 2.94
C ILE A 344 7.01 14.23 3.38
N VAL A 345 7.57 14.11 4.59
CA VAL A 345 8.54 15.05 5.14
C VAL A 345 9.81 15.08 4.27
N VAL A 346 10.33 13.93 3.88
CA VAL A 346 11.49 13.84 2.99
C VAL A 346 11.21 14.50 1.64
N ASP A 347 10.06 14.24 1.03
CA ASP A 347 9.65 14.87 -0.22
C ASP A 347 9.60 16.41 -0.09
N VAL A 348 8.98 16.93 1.00
CA VAL A 348 8.90 18.38 1.26
C VAL A 348 10.28 18.99 1.43
N LEU A 349 11.18 18.30 2.16
CA LEU A 349 12.55 18.78 2.37
C LEU A 349 13.36 18.81 1.07
N LEU A 350 13.24 17.79 0.21
CA LEU A 350 13.93 17.76 -1.08
C LEU A 350 13.44 18.87 -2.00
N ILE A 351 12.12 19.04 -2.12
CA ILE A 351 11.52 20.13 -2.91
C ILE A 351 11.92 21.49 -2.33
N GLY A 352 11.89 21.63 -1.00
CA GLY A 352 12.28 22.85 -0.31
C GLY A 352 13.74 23.21 -0.54
N ARG A 353 14.66 22.24 -0.46
CA ARG A 353 16.07 22.38 -0.81
C ARG A 353 16.23 22.95 -2.23
N ASP A 354 15.57 22.34 -3.20
CA ASP A 354 15.69 22.70 -4.62
C ASP A 354 15.08 24.09 -4.91
N THR A 355 14.06 24.51 -4.14
CA THR A 355 13.40 25.82 -4.31
C THR A 355 14.02 26.96 -3.51
N SER A 356 14.60 26.67 -2.33
CA SER A 356 15.28 27.67 -1.49
C SER A 356 16.77 27.85 -1.87
N GLY A 357 17.37 26.84 -2.49
CA GLY A 357 18.81 26.77 -2.70
C GLY A 357 19.63 26.47 -1.43
N CYS A 358 18.97 26.18 -0.31
CA CYS A 358 19.61 25.88 0.97
C CYS A 358 19.70 24.36 1.21
N PRO A 359 20.82 23.86 1.76
CA PRO A 359 21.00 22.44 2.02
C PRO A 359 20.05 21.92 3.12
N ILE A 360 19.77 20.61 3.10
CA ILE A 360 19.16 19.93 4.23
C ILE A 360 20.23 19.78 5.32
N ASP A 361 19.89 20.10 6.57
CA ASP A 361 20.76 19.89 7.71
C ASP A 361 20.90 18.38 8.01
N THR A 362 22.03 17.81 7.60
CA THR A 362 22.31 16.38 7.77
C THR A 362 22.51 15.96 9.22
N VAL A 363 22.92 16.88 10.12
CA VAL A 363 23.08 16.59 11.55
C VAL A 363 21.72 16.43 12.20
N VAL A 364 20.78 17.36 11.93
CA VAL A 364 19.40 17.29 12.42
C VAL A 364 18.68 16.07 11.83
N ALA A 365 18.85 15.84 10.52
CA ALA A 365 18.27 14.68 9.84
C ALA A 365 18.78 13.36 10.44
N SER A 366 20.10 13.22 10.63
CA SER A 366 20.71 12.02 11.24
C SER A 366 20.19 11.78 12.64
N LYS A 367 20.07 12.82 13.47
CA LYS A 367 19.48 12.72 14.81
C LYS A 367 18.04 12.22 14.78
N ALA A 368 17.21 12.80 13.90
CA ALA A 368 15.81 12.44 13.79
C ALA A 368 15.63 10.98 13.32
N ILE A 369 16.38 10.57 12.29
CA ILE A 369 16.34 9.21 11.72
C ILE A 369 16.83 8.17 12.73
N ASN A 370 17.99 8.39 13.37
CA ASN A 370 18.50 7.45 14.35
C ASN A 370 17.58 7.33 15.58
N SER A 371 16.95 8.43 16.03
CA SER A 371 15.95 8.39 17.10
C SER A 371 14.69 7.59 16.70
N LEU A 372 14.24 7.73 15.46
CA LEU A 372 13.09 6.97 14.95
C LEU A 372 13.38 5.47 14.89
N ILE A 373 14.57 5.08 14.41
CA ILE A 373 15.00 3.68 14.39
C ILE A 373 15.04 3.10 15.80
N GLN A 374 15.63 3.84 16.76
CA GLN A 374 15.78 3.40 18.14
C GLN A 374 14.46 3.04 18.82
N VAL A 375 13.38 3.76 18.50
CA VAL A 375 12.05 3.47 19.09
C VAL A 375 11.23 2.49 18.26
N SER A 376 11.50 2.36 16.96
CA SER A 376 10.69 1.57 16.02
C SER A 376 11.21 0.14 15.84
N ALA A 377 12.52 -0.06 15.77
CA ALA A 377 13.11 -1.37 15.51
C ALA A 377 12.82 -2.40 16.63
N PRO A 378 12.90 -2.08 17.94
CA PRO A 378 12.64 -3.04 19.00
C PRO A 378 11.21 -3.58 19.03
N VAL A 379 10.26 -2.85 18.44
CA VAL A 379 8.83 -3.22 18.40
C VAL A 379 8.38 -3.73 17.03
N GLY A 380 9.33 -4.02 16.12
CA GLY A 380 9.05 -4.60 14.81
C GLY A 380 8.32 -3.68 13.84
N HIS A 381 8.50 -2.36 13.96
CA HIS A 381 7.88 -1.37 13.08
C HIS A 381 8.65 -1.25 11.76
N GLY A 382 8.47 -2.23 10.87
CA GLY A 382 9.25 -2.39 9.64
C GLY A 382 9.20 -1.18 8.71
N SER A 383 8.04 -0.55 8.52
CA SER A 383 7.93 0.59 7.60
C SER A 383 8.73 1.81 8.06
N GLU A 384 8.77 2.09 9.35
CA GLU A 384 9.55 3.18 9.91
C GLU A 384 11.04 2.96 9.68
N VAL A 385 11.48 1.73 9.93
CA VAL A 385 12.89 1.38 9.78
C VAL A 385 13.31 1.34 8.31
N VAL A 386 12.53 0.74 7.43
CA VAL A 386 12.89 0.67 6.00
C VAL A 386 12.88 2.06 5.34
N TRP A 387 11.95 2.96 5.72
CA TRP A 387 11.95 4.34 5.25
C TRP A 387 13.09 5.17 5.86
N SER A 388 13.51 4.87 7.10
CA SER A 388 14.69 5.47 7.71
C SER A 388 15.98 5.06 7.00
N ILE A 389 16.13 3.77 6.66
CA ILE A 389 17.27 3.27 5.88
C ILE A 389 17.29 3.92 4.49
N TRP A 390 16.13 4.00 3.81
CA TRP A 390 15.99 4.69 2.54
C TRP A 390 16.39 6.16 2.61
N THR A 391 15.90 6.88 3.63
CA THR A 391 16.26 8.29 3.84
C THR A 391 17.74 8.46 4.10
N SER A 392 18.37 7.53 4.83
CA SER A 392 19.81 7.53 5.05
C SER A 392 20.61 7.35 3.76
N MET A 393 20.18 6.42 2.88
CA MET A 393 20.80 6.27 1.55
C MET A 393 20.65 7.54 0.71
N LEU A 394 19.46 8.15 0.72
CA LEU A 394 19.13 9.33 -0.08
C LEU A 394 19.90 10.58 0.33
N LEU A 395 20.16 10.76 1.62
CA LEU A 395 20.83 11.93 2.20
C LEU A 395 22.29 11.66 2.60
N GLY A 396 22.82 10.46 2.41
CA GLY A 396 24.18 10.08 2.80
C GLY A 396 24.40 10.08 4.32
N LEU A 397 23.37 9.66 5.10
CA LEU A 397 23.43 9.63 6.57
C LEU A 397 23.89 8.26 7.06
N THR A 398 24.79 8.22 8.04
CA THR A 398 25.17 6.97 8.71
C THR A 398 24.15 6.56 9.76
N ILE A 399 23.87 5.26 9.86
CA ILE A 399 23.08 4.67 10.93
C ILE A 399 24.05 4.19 12.01
N THR A 400 23.81 4.59 13.25
CA THR A 400 24.72 4.27 14.37
C THR A 400 24.86 2.76 14.56
N SER A 401 26.04 2.29 14.98
CA SER A 401 26.30 0.85 15.22
C SER A 401 25.35 0.26 16.28
N GLU A 402 24.87 1.07 17.23
CA GLU A 402 23.81 0.63 18.17
C GLU A 402 22.50 0.34 17.46
N ASN A 403 22.06 1.23 16.58
CA ASN A 403 20.85 1.03 15.79
C ASN A 403 20.98 -0.13 14.81
N GLN A 404 22.17 -0.32 14.21
CA GLN A 404 22.43 -1.47 13.34
C GLN A 404 22.23 -2.80 14.10
N LYS A 405 22.71 -2.89 15.36
CA LYS A 405 22.52 -4.09 16.20
C LYS A 405 21.04 -4.38 16.47
N ILE A 406 20.24 -3.33 16.71
CA ILE A 406 18.79 -3.49 16.94
C ILE A 406 18.08 -3.90 15.62
N ILE A 407 18.43 -3.29 14.51
CA ILE A 407 17.88 -3.63 13.18
C ILE A 407 18.20 -5.08 12.83
N ALA A 408 19.40 -5.58 13.14
CA ALA A 408 19.82 -6.96 12.87
C ALA A 408 18.95 -8.03 13.55
N LEU A 409 18.11 -7.65 14.52
CA LEU A 409 17.18 -8.54 15.24
C LEU A 409 15.74 -8.48 14.70
N MET A 410 15.47 -7.70 13.66
CA MET A 410 14.12 -7.54 13.12
C MET A 410 13.74 -8.69 12.18
N GLU A 411 12.53 -9.22 12.37
CA GLU A 411 11.91 -10.25 11.51
C GLU A 411 11.11 -9.58 10.38
N ASP A 412 11.81 -8.87 9.48
CA ASP A 412 11.18 -8.19 8.33
C ASP A 412 12.10 -8.28 7.10
N GLY A 413 11.65 -8.99 6.07
CA GLY A 413 12.43 -9.22 4.84
C GLY A 413 12.74 -7.94 4.05
N CYS A 414 11.89 -6.91 4.11
CA CYS A 414 12.16 -5.62 3.49
C CYS A 414 13.28 -4.88 4.23
N VAL A 415 13.23 -4.89 5.57
CA VAL A 415 14.28 -4.28 6.41
C VAL A 415 15.62 -4.98 6.16
N ALA A 416 15.63 -6.31 6.16
CA ALA A 416 16.83 -7.11 5.90
C ALA A 416 17.44 -6.78 4.53
N THR A 417 16.61 -6.75 3.49
CA THR A 417 17.05 -6.47 2.11
C THR A 417 17.58 -5.05 1.96
N ALA A 418 16.90 -4.06 2.53
CA ALA A 418 17.34 -2.67 2.51
C ALA A 418 18.66 -2.47 3.30
N SER A 419 18.82 -3.15 4.44
CA SER A 419 20.03 -3.07 5.25
C SER A 419 21.26 -3.63 4.54
N MET A 420 21.12 -4.76 3.82
CA MET A 420 22.22 -5.31 3.01
C MET A 420 22.60 -4.38 1.86
N GLN A 421 21.64 -3.69 1.25
CA GLN A 421 21.93 -2.67 0.25
C GLN A 421 22.61 -1.43 0.90
N ALA A 422 22.15 -1.00 2.08
CA ALA A 422 22.76 0.11 2.82
C ALA A 422 24.22 -0.17 3.20
N ARG A 423 24.54 -1.41 3.57
CA ARG A 423 25.93 -1.86 3.79
C ARG A 423 26.78 -1.69 2.52
N SER A 424 26.23 -2.01 1.35
CA SER A 424 26.93 -1.82 0.07
C SER A 424 27.14 -0.35 -0.33
N MET A 425 26.53 0.59 0.39
CA MET A 425 26.62 2.04 0.18
C MET A 425 27.31 2.77 1.34
N ASP A 426 28.00 2.05 2.22
CA ASP A 426 28.71 2.58 3.41
C ASP A 426 27.79 3.36 4.40
N ILE A 427 26.48 3.09 4.36
CA ILE A 427 25.48 3.61 5.32
C ILE A 427 25.49 2.78 6.60
N PHE A 428 25.78 1.48 6.47
CA PHE A 428 26.03 0.54 7.56
C PHE A 428 27.50 0.17 7.60
N ASP A 429 27.99 -0.25 8.76
CA ASP A 429 29.36 -0.73 8.93
C ASP A 429 29.62 -1.93 7.99
N ASN A 430 30.86 -2.03 7.48
CA ASN A 430 31.22 -3.08 6.51
C ASN A 430 31.15 -4.49 7.09
N ASP A 431 31.32 -4.63 8.40
CA ASP A 431 31.22 -5.88 9.16
C ASP A 431 29.79 -6.16 9.67
N PHE A 432 28.80 -5.32 9.31
CA PHE A 432 27.41 -5.53 9.67
C PHE A 432 26.92 -6.91 9.21
N SER A 433 26.35 -7.67 10.14
CA SER A 433 25.80 -9.00 9.91
C SER A 433 24.58 -9.25 10.81
N SER A 434 23.75 -10.20 10.43
CA SER A 434 22.63 -10.66 11.24
C SER A 434 22.55 -12.17 11.22
N PRO A 435 22.92 -12.84 12.33
CA PRO A 435 22.72 -14.29 12.45
C PRO A 435 21.27 -14.72 12.25
N LEU A 436 20.30 -13.87 12.63
CA LEU A 436 18.87 -14.10 12.40
C LEU A 436 18.59 -14.23 10.89
N TRP A 437 19.01 -13.27 10.09
CA TRP A 437 18.74 -13.28 8.65
C TRP A 437 19.54 -14.38 7.91
N GLU A 438 20.73 -14.71 8.39
CA GLU A 438 21.49 -15.84 7.89
C GLU A 438 20.76 -17.16 8.14
N SER A 439 20.00 -17.29 9.22
CA SER A 439 19.21 -18.50 9.54
C SER A 439 18.01 -18.69 8.60
N TRP A 440 17.56 -17.65 7.90
CA TRP A 440 16.50 -17.76 6.90
C TRP A 440 16.94 -18.43 5.61
N ILE A 441 18.24 -18.51 5.36
CA ILE A 441 18.78 -19.16 4.16
C ILE A 441 18.82 -20.66 4.38
N THR A 442 17.73 -21.33 4.00
CA THR A 442 17.47 -22.77 4.11
C THR A 442 17.22 -23.38 2.73
N ASP A 443 17.03 -24.69 2.64
CA ASP A 443 16.83 -25.43 1.40
C ASP A 443 15.64 -24.94 0.57
N ASP A 444 14.60 -24.42 1.23
CA ASP A 444 13.35 -23.96 0.63
C ASP A 444 13.14 -22.45 0.76
N CYS A 445 14.18 -21.69 1.13
CA CYS A 445 14.10 -20.26 1.43
C CYS A 445 13.45 -19.40 0.33
N PHE A 446 13.53 -19.82 -0.92
CA PHE A 446 12.92 -19.12 -2.06
C PHE A 446 11.38 -19.26 -2.12
N LEU A 447 10.80 -20.17 -1.34
CA LEU A 447 9.35 -20.43 -1.28
C LEU A 447 8.73 -20.00 0.05
N GLN A 448 9.57 -19.56 1.02
CA GLN A 448 9.18 -19.15 2.36
C GLN A 448 8.92 -17.64 2.44
N ASP A 449 8.55 -17.17 3.61
CA ASP A 449 8.13 -15.78 3.90
C ASP A 449 9.25 -14.73 3.77
N HIS A 450 10.51 -15.15 3.66
CA HIS A 450 11.65 -14.26 3.39
C HIS A 450 12.23 -14.43 1.98
N TRP A 451 11.43 -14.93 1.03
CA TRP A 451 11.86 -15.24 -0.34
C TRP A 451 12.57 -14.07 -1.06
N LEU A 452 12.15 -12.82 -0.80
CA LEU A 452 12.74 -11.65 -1.44
C LEU A 452 14.18 -11.44 -0.98
N PHE A 453 14.42 -11.54 0.33
CA PHE A 453 15.76 -11.46 0.91
C PHE A 453 16.66 -12.59 0.39
N ALA A 454 16.16 -13.83 0.41
CA ALA A 454 16.90 -14.99 -0.10
C ALA A 454 17.25 -14.82 -1.59
N TYR A 455 16.30 -14.33 -2.40
CA TYR A 455 16.52 -14.07 -3.83
C TYR A 455 17.59 -13.00 -4.07
N GLU A 456 17.51 -11.86 -3.40
CA GLU A 456 18.52 -10.80 -3.57
C GLU A 456 19.88 -11.21 -3.01
N CYS A 457 19.97 -12.02 -1.95
CA CYS A 457 21.19 -12.65 -1.51
C CYS A 457 21.79 -13.55 -2.58
N TYR A 458 20.98 -14.39 -3.21
CA TYR A 458 21.42 -15.27 -4.33
C TYR A 458 21.86 -14.45 -5.54
N ARG A 459 21.11 -13.42 -5.90
CA ARG A 459 21.40 -12.60 -7.06
C ARG A 459 22.65 -11.76 -6.89
N ARG A 460 22.83 -11.17 -5.71
CA ARG A 460 23.90 -10.19 -5.40
C ARG A 460 25.13 -10.80 -4.70
N ASN A 461 25.05 -12.10 -4.40
CA ASN A 461 26.13 -12.79 -3.69
C ASN A 461 26.45 -12.17 -2.31
N TRP A 462 25.39 -11.75 -1.56
CA TRP A 462 25.59 -11.13 -0.24
C TRP A 462 25.99 -12.09 0.86
N LEU A 463 25.52 -13.35 0.82
CA LEU A 463 25.81 -14.42 1.79
C LEU A 463 26.33 -15.66 1.06
N PRO A 464 27.50 -15.58 0.37
CA PRO A 464 27.96 -16.65 -0.51
C PRO A 464 28.23 -17.95 0.23
N GLN A 465 28.71 -17.89 1.48
CA GLN A 465 28.98 -19.06 2.31
C GLN A 465 27.70 -19.84 2.71
N LYS A 466 26.56 -19.14 2.74
CA LYS A 466 25.24 -19.75 3.00
C LYS A 466 24.59 -20.23 1.70
N ILE A 467 24.53 -19.37 0.68
CA ILE A 467 23.88 -19.66 -0.60
C ILE A 467 24.59 -20.79 -1.37
N ASN A 468 25.93 -20.87 -1.28
CA ASN A 468 26.71 -21.93 -1.95
C ASN A 468 26.89 -23.19 -1.08
N ALA A 469 26.22 -23.27 0.07
CA ALA A 469 26.23 -24.48 0.87
C ALA A 469 25.63 -25.65 0.09
N SER A 470 26.22 -26.85 0.22
CA SER A 470 25.84 -28.04 -0.56
C SER A 470 24.39 -28.50 -0.38
N ASN A 471 23.75 -28.04 0.69
CA ASN A 471 22.36 -28.40 1.04
C ASN A 471 21.32 -27.43 0.51
N ILE A 472 21.72 -26.27 -0.06
CA ILE A 472 20.75 -25.31 -0.58
C ILE A 472 20.50 -25.60 -2.06
N ILE A 473 19.28 -26.03 -2.37
CA ILE A 473 18.79 -26.21 -3.73
C ILE A 473 18.17 -24.88 -4.17
N VAL A 474 18.81 -24.21 -5.11
CA VAL A 474 18.26 -22.98 -5.69
C VAL A 474 17.01 -23.35 -6.49
N ASP A 475 15.88 -22.74 -6.14
CA ASP A 475 14.60 -22.93 -6.81
C ASP A 475 14.70 -22.61 -8.32
N PRO A 476 14.15 -23.44 -9.21
CA PRO A 476 14.19 -23.20 -10.65
C PRO A 476 13.63 -21.81 -11.05
N THR A 477 12.64 -21.30 -10.36
CA THR A 477 12.10 -19.96 -10.59
C THR A 477 13.16 -18.89 -10.28
N ALA A 478 13.88 -19.02 -9.16
CA ALA A 478 14.95 -18.09 -8.79
C ALA A 478 16.07 -18.09 -9.82
N ILE A 479 16.41 -19.25 -10.41
CA ILE A 479 17.39 -19.36 -11.50
C ILE A 479 16.91 -18.60 -12.72
N ILE A 480 15.67 -18.85 -13.18
CA ILE A 480 15.08 -18.18 -14.33
C ILE A 480 15.03 -16.66 -14.13
N LEU A 481 14.59 -16.20 -12.97
CA LEU A 481 14.54 -14.77 -12.64
C LEU A 481 15.94 -14.13 -12.74
N LYS A 482 16.97 -14.80 -12.20
CA LYS A 482 18.35 -14.30 -12.26
C LYS A 482 18.90 -14.26 -13.69
N GLU A 483 18.67 -15.31 -14.47
CA GLU A 483 19.08 -15.38 -15.88
C GLU A 483 18.44 -14.29 -16.73
N LEU A 484 17.18 -13.97 -16.46
CA LEU A 484 16.45 -12.87 -17.12
C LEU A 484 16.83 -11.49 -16.54
N GLY A 485 17.74 -11.43 -15.58
CA GLY A 485 18.19 -10.18 -14.96
C GLY A 485 17.11 -9.49 -14.13
N VAL A 486 16.14 -10.25 -13.59
CA VAL A 486 15.12 -9.68 -12.69
C VAL A 486 15.77 -9.24 -11.40
N THR A 487 15.38 -8.10 -10.88
CA THR A 487 15.76 -7.57 -9.56
C THR A 487 14.56 -6.91 -8.90
N PHE A 488 14.52 -6.98 -7.58
CA PHE A 488 13.51 -6.30 -6.76
C PHE A 488 14.09 -5.07 -6.05
N LEU A 489 15.33 -4.71 -6.37
CA LEU A 489 15.98 -3.50 -5.89
C LEU A 489 16.45 -2.61 -7.05
N ASP A 490 16.13 -1.34 -6.97
CA ASP A 490 16.70 -0.27 -7.76
C ASP A 490 17.83 0.40 -6.97
N VAL A 491 19.05 0.00 -7.25
CA VAL A 491 20.24 0.51 -6.52
C VAL A 491 20.60 1.95 -6.88
N ASP A 492 20.11 2.43 -8.02
CA ASP A 492 20.33 3.79 -8.48
C ASP A 492 19.27 4.76 -7.98
N ALA A 493 18.16 4.22 -7.44
CA ALA A 493 17.05 5.03 -6.94
C ALA A 493 17.45 6.13 -5.95
N PRO A 494 18.39 5.93 -4.99
CA PRO A 494 18.81 7.00 -4.09
C PRO A 494 19.42 8.21 -4.79
N HIS A 495 20.04 8.00 -5.96
CA HIS A 495 20.69 9.04 -6.76
C HIS A 495 19.76 9.69 -7.78
N THR A 496 18.70 9.01 -8.17
CA THR A 496 17.77 9.44 -9.24
C THR A 496 16.41 9.86 -8.72
N TYR A 497 16.14 9.67 -7.42
CA TYR A 497 14.84 9.98 -6.83
C TYR A 497 14.50 11.45 -6.93
N THR A 498 13.36 11.74 -7.52
CA THR A 498 12.77 13.06 -7.59
C THR A 498 11.36 13.01 -7.00
N PRO A 499 11.07 13.79 -5.96
CA PRO A 499 9.73 13.81 -5.37
C PRO A 499 8.71 14.38 -6.35
N THR A 500 7.55 13.73 -6.43
CA THR A 500 6.43 14.20 -7.24
C THR A 500 5.62 15.25 -6.50
N LEU A 501 5.32 16.36 -7.18
CA LEU A 501 4.34 17.33 -6.67
C LEU A 501 2.93 16.72 -6.71
N PRO A 502 2.07 16.98 -5.72
CA PRO A 502 0.69 16.52 -5.77
C PRO A 502 -0.02 17.14 -6.96
N GLN A 503 -0.63 16.31 -7.80
CA GLN A 503 -1.37 16.78 -8.98
C GLN A 503 -2.71 17.44 -8.61
N ILE A 504 -3.31 17.04 -7.48
CA ILE A 504 -4.57 17.62 -6.95
C ILE A 504 -4.56 17.49 -5.42
N ALA A 505 -5.16 18.47 -4.72
CA ALA A 505 -5.26 18.45 -3.25
C ALA A 505 -5.97 17.22 -2.64
N GLY A 506 -6.67 16.42 -3.44
CA GLY A 506 -7.32 15.16 -3.03
C GLY A 506 -6.38 13.95 -2.90
N ASP A 507 -5.19 13.97 -3.51
CA ASP A 507 -4.23 12.85 -3.48
C ASP A 507 -3.43 12.77 -2.15
N ILE A 508 -3.64 13.75 -1.28
CA ILE A 508 -2.87 13.95 -0.05
C ILE A 508 -3.25 12.96 1.07
N LEU A 509 -4.44 12.35 1.00
CA LEU A 509 -5.03 11.64 2.16
C LEU A 509 -5.00 10.09 2.09
N TYR A 510 -4.53 9.47 0.98
CA TYR A 510 -4.67 8.00 0.85
C TYR A 510 -3.50 7.34 0.16
#